data_a8435c285b49020cbc8474e0d831b96d
#
_entry.id   a8435c285b49020cbc8474e0d831b96d
#
_cell.length_a   1.000
_cell.length_b   1.000
_cell.length_c   1.000
_cell.angle_alpha   90.00
_cell.angle_beta   90.00
_cell.angle_gamma   90.00
#
_symmetry.space_group_name_H-M   'P 1'
#
loop_
_entity.id
_entity.type
_entity.pdbx_description
1 polymer ?
#
loop_
_entity_poly.entity_id
_entity_poly.type
_entity_poly.pdbx_seq_one_letter_code
_entity_poly.pdbx_strand_id
1 'polypeptide(L)'
;MFRRSKNNSYDTSQTKQRFSIKKFKFGAASVLIGISFLGGFTQGQFNISTDTVFAAEVISGSAATLNSALVKNVSGGKAYIDIYDVKNGKIDPLNLIVLNPSNYSANYYIKQGGRIFTSVNQLQTPGTATITYNILDENGNPYTKSDGQIDIVSLVTTVYDTTELRNNINKVIENANDPKWSDDSRKDVLSKIEVIKNDIDNNPKTQSDIDNKIVEVNELEKLLVLPVPDKDKYDPTGGETTVPQGTPVSDKEITDLVKIPDGSKGVPKVVGNRPNTDVPGDYKVTVEVTYPDGTKDTVEVTVHVTPKPVPDKDKY
;
A
#
# COMPACT_ATOMS: atom_id res chain seq x y z
N MET A 1 -53.56 -55.28 20.26
CA MET A 1 -53.16 -54.01 19.59
C MET A 1 -51.90 -53.50 20.30
N PHE A 2 -50.71 -53.88 19.81
CA PHE A 2 -49.42 -53.47 20.42
C PHE A 2 -48.76 -52.44 19.55
N ARG A 3 -48.53 -51.22 20.10
CA ARG A 3 -47.68 -50.20 19.52
C ARG A 3 -46.25 -50.41 19.97
N ARG A 4 -45.37 -50.66 18.98
CA ARG A 4 -43.92 -50.67 19.18
C ARG A 4 -43.40 -49.24 19.29
N SER A 5 -42.75 -48.93 20.39
CA SER A 5 -41.90 -47.75 20.56
C SER A 5 -40.60 -47.95 19.78
N LYS A 6 -40.26 -47.04 18.86
CA LYS A 6 -38.93 -47.02 18.21
C LYS A 6 -38.01 -46.15 19.07
N ASN A 7 -37.05 -46.80 19.69
CA ASN A 7 -35.90 -46.09 20.27
C ASN A 7 -35.01 -45.58 19.13
N ASN A 8 -34.94 -44.25 18.98
CA ASN A 8 -33.91 -43.60 18.22
C ASN A 8 -32.68 -43.37 19.10
N SER A 9 -31.70 -44.27 19.04
CA SER A 9 -30.37 -44.00 19.52
C SER A 9 -29.64 -43.14 18.47
N TYR A 10 -29.36 -41.90 18.81
CA TYR A 10 -28.49 -41.05 17.96
C TYR A 10 -27.05 -41.50 18.24
N ASP A 11 -26.44 -42.13 17.24
CA ASP A 11 -25.02 -42.38 17.18
C ASP A 11 -24.31 -41.05 16.85
N THR A 12 -23.64 -40.48 17.85
CA THR A 12 -22.91 -39.21 17.78
C THR A 12 -21.47 -39.37 17.27
N SER A 13 -21.10 -40.54 16.77
CA SER A 13 -19.71 -40.84 16.37
C SER A 13 -19.36 -40.50 14.92
N GLN A 14 -20.27 -39.96 14.11
CA GLN A 14 -19.99 -39.58 12.72
C GLN A 14 -20.41 -38.15 12.40
N THR A 15 -19.75 -37.18 13.02
CA THR A 15 -19.73 -35.84 12.48
C THR A 15 -18.75 -35.82 11.29
N LYS A 16 -19.26 -36.21 10.12
CA LYS A 16 -18.54 -35.98 8.87
C LYS A 16 -18.46 -34.47 8.65
N GLN A 17 -17.33 -33.87 9.00
CA GLN A 17 -17.00 -32.54 8.55
C GLN A 17 -16.91 -32.56 7.03
N ARG A 18 -17.95 -32.08 6.35
CA ARG A 18 -17.91 -31.82 4.93
C ARG A 18 -17.12 -30.55 4.70
N PHE A 19 -15.84 -30.66 4.48
CA PHE A 19 -15.06 -29.60 3.90
C PHE A 19 -15.49 -29.43 2.44
N SER A 20 -16.26 -28.40 2.17
CA SER A 20 -16.56 -28.00 0.79
C SER A 20 -15.29 -27.29 0.25
N ILE A 21 -14.45 -28.04 -0.43
CA ILE A 21 -13.34 -27.49 -1.22
C ILE A 21 -14.00 -26.78 -2.41
N LYS A 22 -14.12 -25.46 -2.33
CA LYS A 22 -14.38 -24.65 -3.53
C LYS A 22 -13.21 -24.89 -4.47
N LYS A 23 -13.50 -25.40 -5.67
CA LYS A 23 -12.50 -25.61 -6.72
C LYS A 23 -11.87 -24.27 -7.08
N PHE A 24 -10.73 -23.96 -6.52
CA PHE A 24 -9.84 -22.97 -7.08
C PHE A 24 -9.15 -23.61 -8.29
N LYS A 25 -9.24 -22.94 -9.44
CA LYS A 25 -8.80 -23.50 -10.74
C LYS A 25 -7.29 -23.67 -10.87
N PHE A 26 -6.49 -23.18 -9.93
CA PHE A 26 -5.03 -23.37 -9.92
C PHE A 26 -4.55 -23.43 -8.46
N GLY A 27 -3.84 -24.48 -8.07
CA GLY A 27 -3.02 -24.53 -6.88
C GLY A 27 -3.25 -25.63 -5.85
N ALA A 28 -4.32 -26.46 -5.95
CA ALA A 28 -4.56 -27.53 -4.96
C ALA A 28 -3.62 -28.74 -5.12
N ALA A 29 -2.99 -28.92 -6.27
CA ALA A 29 -2.10 -30.04 -6.52
C ALA A 29 -0.73 -29.90 -5.83
N SER A 30 -0.26 -28.67 -5.61
CA SER A 30 1.08 -28.42 -5.04
C SER A 30 1.16 -28.67 -3.54
N VAL A 31 0.04 -28.52 -2.82
CA VAL A 31 0.02 -28.70 -1.36
C VAL A 31 -0.02 -30.18 -0.96
N LEU A 32 -0.59 -31.05 -1.81
CA LEU A 32 -0.68 -32.48 -1.51
C LEU A 32 0.65 -33.24 -1.77
N ILE A 33 1.47 -32.75 -2.68
CA ILE A 33 2.76 -33.41 -3.01
C ILE A 33 3.78 -33.21 -1.87
N GLY A 34 3.73 -32.05 -1.16
CA GLY A 34 4.62 -31.80 0.00
C GLY A 34 4.33 -32.69 1.21
N ILE A 35 3.06 -33.10 1.41
CA ILE A 35 2.66 -33.90 2.57
C ILE A 35 2.92 -35.41 2.35
N SER A 36 2.87 -35.87 1.10
CA SER A 36 3.09 -37.29 0.80
C SER A 36 4.56 -37.72 0.93
N PHE A 37 5.51 -36.80 0.91
CA PHE A 37 6.94 -37.11 1.06
C PHE A 37 7.39 -37.19 2.52
N LEU A 38 6.56 -36.71 3.48
CA LEU A 38 6.87 -36.75 4.92
C LEU A 38 6.42 -38.05 5.63
N GLY A 39 5.85 -38.99 4.92
CA GLY A 39 5.30 -40.24 5.48
C GLY A 39 6.32 -41.30 5.91
N GLY A 40 7.61 -41.00 6.01
CA GLY A 40 8.66 -41.99 6.30
C GLY A 40 9.53 -41.72 7.53
N PHE A 41 9.28 -40.71 8.36
CA PHE A 41 10.14 -40.45 9.52
C PHE A 41 9.39 -40.64 10.84
N THR A 42 9.81 -41.71 11.57
CA THR A 42 9.41 -42.04 12.93
C THR A 42 9.81 -40.93 13.91
N GLN A 43 8.95 -40.71 14.90
CA GLN A 43 9.10 -39.77 16.02
C GLN A 43 10.51 -39.75 16.63
N GLY A 44 11.28 -38.70 16.33
CA GLY A 44 12.41 -38.24 17.12
C GLY A 44 12.24 -36.76 17.35
N GLN A 45 12.41 -36.35 18.58
CA GLN A 45 12.35 -34.90 18.95
C GLN A 45 13.39 -34.12 18.16
N PHE A 46 12.94 -33.37 17.16
CA PHE A 46 13.79 -32.42 16.47
C PHE A 46 13.60 -31.03 17.09
N ASN A 47 14.63 -30.60 17.82
CA ASN A 47 14.83 -29.18 18.08
C ASN A 47 15.37 -28.57 16.78
N ILE A 48 14.45 -28.08 15.95
CA ILE A 48 14.77 -27.47 14.67
C ILE A 48 15.08 -26.01 14.93
N SER A 49 16.36 -25.63 14.84
CA SER A 49 16.69 -24.24 14.59
C SER A 49 16.20 -23.92 13.18
N THR A 50 15.32 -22.95 13.07
CA THR A 50 14.53 -22.63 11.88
C THR A 50 15.37 -22.29 10.64
N ASP A 51 16.64 -22.00 10.78
CA ASP A 51 17.50 -21.52 9.68
C ASP A 51 18.17 -22.63 8.84
N THR A 52 18.29 -23.86 9.38
CA THR A 52 19.01 -24.95 8.68
C THR A 52 18.11 -25.90 7.90
N VAL A 53 16.84 -26.03 8.26
CA VAL A 53 15.92 -27.00 7.63
C VAL A 53 15.41 -26.51 6.28
N PHE A 54 15.24 -25.21 6.10
CA PHE A 54 14.73 -24.65 4.85
C PHE A 54 15.73 -24.74 3.68
N ALA A 55 17.03 -24.74 3.96
CA ALA A 55 18.05 -24.84 2.92
C ALA A 55 18.11 -26.26 2.31
N ALA A 56 17.80 -27.29 3.08
CA ALA A 56 17.88 -28.68 2.61
C ALA A 56 16.70 -29.07 1.67
N GLU A 57 15.53 -28.43 1.83
CA GLU A 57 14.36 -28.68 0.98
C GLU A 57 14.38 -27.88 -0.34
N VAL A 58 15.08 -26.76 -0.36
CA VAL A 58 15.15 -25.85 -1.51
C VAL A 58 16.24 -26.24 -2.48
N ILE A 59 17.34 -26.78 -1.97
CA ILE A 59 18.50 -27.21 -2.78
C ILE A 59 18.67 -28.71 -2.69
N SER A 60 18.72 -29.37 -3.84
CA SER A 60 19.11 -30.77 -3.95
C SER A 60 20.41 -30.91 -4.75
N GLY A 61 21.25 -31.85 -4.37
CA GLY A 61 22.57 -32.09 -4.97
C GLY A 61 23.72 -31.91 -3.98
N SER A 62 24.95 -31.94 -4.47
CA SER A 62 26.14 -31.89 -3.61
C SER A 62 26.29 -30.53 -2.97
N ALA A 63 26.40 -30.52 -1.67
CA ALA A 63 26.94 -29.45 -0.78
C ALA A 63 26.86 -28.01 -1.28
N ALA A 64 25.72 -27.59 -1.74
CA ALA A 64 25.41 -26.20 -2.06
C ALA A 64 24.50 -25.57 -1.00
N THR A 65 24.65 -24.30 -0.77
CA THR A 65 23.79 -23.50 0.09
C THR A 65 23.24 -22.32 -0.69
N LEU A 66 22.10 -21.75 -0.23
CA LEU A 66 21.59 -20.50 -0.78
C LEU A 66 22.55 -19.35 -0.48
N ASN A 67 22.72 -18.46 -1.44
CA ASN A 67 23.40 -17.19 -1.22
C ASN A 67 22.49 -16.24 -0.44
N SER A 68 22.65 -16.19 0.88
CA SER A 68 21.84 -15.37 1.78
C SER A 68 21.92 -13.86 1.52
N ALA A 69 22.94 -13.39 0.78
CA ALA A 69 23.02 -12.01 0.35
C ALA A 69 22.05 -11.67 -0.78
N LEU A 70 21.73 -12.64 -1.64
CA LEU A 70 20.86 -12.45 -2.80
C LEU A 70 19.48 -13.07 -2.60
N VAL A 71 19.39 -14.22 -1.94
CA VAL A 71 18.13 -14.93 -1.69
C VAL A 71 17.73 -14.69 -0.24
N LYS A 72 17.13 -13.56 0.02
CA LYS A 72 16.65 -13.17 1.36
C LYS A 72 15.27 -13.73 1.67
N ASN A 73 14.48 -13.96 0.64
CA ASN A 73 13.09 -14.38 0.76
C ASN A 73 13.01 -15.90 0.69
N VAL A 74 13.17 -16.54 1.84
CA VAL A 74 12.98 -18.00 1.98
C VAL A 74 11.87 -18.25 2.99
N SER A 75 10.81 -18.93 2.60
CA SER A 75 9.71 -19.28 3.49
C SER A 75 9.08 -20.60 3.06
N GLY A 76 8.67 -21.43 4.04
CA GLY A 76 8.02 -22.72 3.75
C GLY A 76 8.82 -23.65 2.86
N GLY A 77 10.16 -23.68 2.98
CA GLY A 77 11.03 -24.54 2.16
C GLY A 77 11.15 -24.11 0.70
N LYS A 78 10.90 -22.83 0.36
CA LYS A 78 11.03 -22.30 -1.00
C LYS A 78 11.79 -20.99 -1.01
N ALA A 79 12.62 -20.78 -2.04
CA ALA A 79 13.19 -19.50 -2.38
C ALA A 79 12.19 -18.70 -3.25
N TYR A 80 12.12 -17.41 -3.04
CA TYR A 80 11.23 -16.50 -3.78
C TYR A 80 12.05 -15.51 -4.58
N ILE A 81 11.81 -15.44 -5.89
CA ILE A 81 12.61 -14.64 -6.83
C ILE A 81 11.70 -13.73 -7.63
N ASP A 82 11.99 -12.42 -7.57
CA ASP A 82 11.30 -11.43 -8.37
C ASP A 82 11.94 -11.31 -9.77
N ILE A 83 11.14 -11.53 -10.81
CA ILE A 83 11.55 -11.33 -12.21
C ILE A 83 12.05 -9.90 -12.45
N TYR A 84 11.43 -8.92 -11.81
CA TYR A 84 11.88 -7.53 -11.87
C TYR A 84 13.33 -7.37 -11.41
N ASP A 85 13.70 -7.98 -10.29
CA ASP A 85 15.06 -7.92 -9.75
C ASP A 85 16.07 -8.64 -10.65
N VAL A 86 15.67 -9.73 -11.31
CA VAL A 86 16.49 -10.43 -12.31
C VAL A 86 16.68 -9.57 -13.55
N LYS A 87 15.62 -9.00 -14.11
CA LYS A 87 15.68 -8.14 -15.30
C LYS A 87 16.52 -6.88 -15.10
N ASN A 88 16.52 -6.35 -13.87
CA ASN A 88 17.28 -5.15 -13.52
C ASN A 88 18.69 -5.44 -12.98
N GLY A 89 19.16 -6.69 -13.06
CA GLY A 89 20.51 -7.09 -12.68
C GLY A 89 20.80 -7.05 -11.18
N LYS A 90 19.78 -6.89 -10.33
CA LYS A 90 19.90 -6.95 -8.88
C LYS A 90 20.12 -8.39 -8.40
N ILE A 91 19.52 -9.36 -9.09
CA ILE A 91 19.70 -10.78 -8.89
C ILE A 91 20.31 -11.40 -10.14
N ASP A 92 21.52 -11.95 -9.99
CA ASP A 92 22.12 -12.81 -11.02
C ASP A 92 21.80 -14.27 -10.67
N PRO A 93 21.04 -14.97 -11.53
CA PRO A 93 20.70 -16.39 -11.30
C PRO A 93 21.90 -17.31 -11.09
N LEU A 94 23.06 -16.96 -11.63
CA LEU A 94 24.29 -17.76 -11.44
C LEU A 94 24.82 -17.70 -10.01
N ASN A 95 24.50 -16.66 -9.28
CA ASN A 95 25.00 -16.40 -7.94
C ASN A 95 24.02 -16.77 -6.81
N LEU A 96 22.87 -17.39 -7.13
CA LEU A 96 21.85 -17.76 -6.13
C LEU A 96 22.30 -18.87 -5.19
N ILE A 97 23.30 -19.67 -5.57
CA ILE A 97 23.87 -20.73 -4.73
C ILE A 97 25.35 -20.51 -4.48
N VAL A 98 25.82 -20.98 -3.32
CA VAL A 98 27.24 -21.04 -2.95
C VAL A 98 27.60 -22.51 -2.80
N LEU A 99 28.64 -22.94 -3.51
CA LEU A 99 29.18 -24.29 -3.39
C LEU A 99 30.20 -24.35 -2.27
N ASN A 100 30.21 -25.48 -1.51
CA ASN A 100 31.21 -25.72 -0.52
C ASN A 100 32.39 -26.51 -1.19
N PRO A 101 33.55 -25.86 -1.39
CA PRO A 101 34.69 -26.48 -2.10
C PRO A 101 35.26 -27.69 -1.37
N SER A 102 35.09 -27.83 -0.05
CA SER A 102 35.61 -28.97 0.70
C SER A 102 34.96 -30.30 0.37
N ASN A 103 33.84 -30.30 -0.34
CA ASN A 103 33.12 -31.50 -0.77
C ASN A 103 33.59 -32.04 -2.14
N TYR A 104 34.56 -31.39 -2.75
CA TYR A 104 35.10 -31.75 -4.04
C TYR A 104 36.56 -32.20 -3.94
N SER A 105 37.01 -33.06 -4.86
CA SER A 105 38.40 -33.50 -4.90
C SER A 105 39.37 -32.37 -5.21
N ALA A 106 40.65 -32.55 -4.96
CA ALA A 106 41.70 -31.55 -5.20
C ALA A 106 41.77 -31.09 -6.67
N ASN A 107 41.22 -31.88 -7.62
CA ASN A 107 41.18 -31.56 -9.05
C ASN A 107 39.92 -30.80 -9.46
N TYR A 108 39.07 -30.44 -8.51
CA TYR A 108 37.87 -29.68 -8.78
C TYR A 108 38.18 -28.16 -8.70
N TYR A 109 37.91 -27.49 -9.79
CA TYR A 109 38.11 -26.04 -9.89
C TYR A 109 36.79 -25.34 -10.09
N ILE A 110 36.34 -24.58 -9.09
CA ILE A 110 35.28 -23.60 -9.23
C ILE A 110 35.89 -22.36 -9.85
N LYS A 111 35.87 -22.23 -11.17
CA LYS A 111 36.02 -20.91 -11.78
C LYS A 111 34.89 -20.05 -11.24
N GLN A 112 35.19 -18.77 -10.93
CA GLN A 112 34.17 -17.77 -10.74
C GLN A 112 33.25 -17.85 -11.99
N GLY A 113 32.01 -18.33 -11.82
CA GLY A 113 31.12 -18.66 -12.92
C GLY A 113 31.21 -20.09 -13.49
N GLY A 114 31.94 -21.02 -12.87
CA GLY A 114 32.00 -22.43 -13.27
C GLY A 114 30.70 -23.23 -13.12
N ARG A 115 29.60 -22.56 -13.02
CA ARG A 115 28.25 -23.08 -12.98
C ARG A 115 27.58 -22.77 -14.31
N ILE A 116 27.11 -23.79 -15.01
CA ILE A 116 26.29 -23.57 -16.19
C ILE A 116 24.83 -23.51 -15.76
N PHE A 117 24.20 -22.41 -16.05
CA PHE A 117 22.77 -22.21 -15.85
C PHE A 117 22.02 -22.79 -17.06
N THR A 118 21.28 -23.86 -16.85
CA THR A 118 20.65 -24.62 -17.95
C THR A 118 19.22 -24.20 -18.28
N SER A 119 18.61 -23.27 -17.47
CA SER A 119 17.21 -22.87 -17.69
C SER A 119 16.89 -21.44 -17.27
N VAL A 120 17.58 -20.47 -17.89
CA VAL A 120 17.30 -19.03 -17.70
C VAL A 120 15.84 -18.69 -18.02
N ASN A 121 15.25 -19.38 -18.98
CA ASN A 121 13.87 -19.16 -19.40
C ASN A 121 12.82 -19.43 -18.30
N GLN A 122 13.15 -20.23 -17.30
CA GLN A 122 12.22 -20.52 -16.19
C GLN A 122 12.04 -19.33 -15.22
N LEU A 123 12.91 -18.34 -15.27
CA LEU A 123 12.78 -17.11 -14.46
C LEU A 123 12.11 -15.96 -15.24
N GLN A 124 11.48 -16.24 -16.37
CA GLN A 124 10.81 -15.21 -17.18
C GLN A 124 9.30 -15.16 -16.98
N THR A 125 8.75 -16.19 -16.37
CA THR A 125 7.31 -16.31 -16.10
C THR A 125 7.06 -16.67 -14.64
N PRO A 126 6.03 -16.07 -14.00
CA PRO A 126 5.64 -16.44 -12.65
C PRO A 126 5.24 -17.90 -12.51
N GLY A 127 5.53 -18.48 -11.35
CA GLY A 127 5.19 -19.86 -11.02
C GLY A 127 6.31 -20.57 -10.25
N THR A 128 6.24 -21.90 -10.20
CA THR A 128 7.32 -22.70 -9.63
C THR A 128 8.35 -22.99 -10.72
N ALA A 129 9.61 -22.68 -10.46
CA ALA A 129 10.73 -22.97 -11.35
C ALA A 129 11.79 -23.82 -10.64
N THR A 130 12.48 -24.67 -11.41
CA THR A 130 13.66 -25.40 -10.95
C THR A 130 14.86 -24.92 -11.74
N ILE A 131 15.81 -24.30 -11.06
CA ILE A 131 17.06 -23.86 -11.66
C ILE A 131 18.07 -24.97 -11.47
N THR A 132 18.69 -25.43 -12.58
CA THR A 132 19.69 -26.47 -12.57
C THR A 132 21.07 -25.91 -12.86
N TYR A 133 22.03 -26.22 -12.00
CA TYR A 133 23.43 -25.79 -12.11
C TYR A 133 24.28 -27.03 -12.37
N ASN A 134 24.99 -27.06 -13.49
CA ASN A 134 26.03 -28.03 -13.74
C ASN A 134 27.33 -27.56 -13.08
N ILE A 135 27.95 -28.42 -12.33
CA ILE A 135 29.27 -28.16 -11.76
C ILE A 135 30.33 -28.53 -12.80
N LEU A 136 31.32 -27.65 -13.01
CA LEU A 136 32.35 -27.87 -14.01
C LEU A 136 33.69 -28.15 -13.37
N ASP A 137 34.53 -28.92 -14.07
CA ASP A 137 35.94 -29.10 -13.75
C ASP A 137 36.81 -27.90 -14.24
N GLU A 138 38.12 -27.97 -14.02
CA GLU A 138 39.10 -26.95 -14.43
C GLU A 138 39.14 -26.68 -15.94
N ASN A 139 38.72 -27.67 -16.75
CA ASN A 139 38.71 -27.61 -18.19
C ASN A 139 37.36 -27.14 -18.76
N GLY A 140 36.36 -26.92 -17.86
CA GLY A 140 35.02 -26.52 -18.25
C GLY A 140 34.10 -27.68 -18.65
N ASN A 141 34.48 -28.92 -18.38
CA ASN A 141 33.61 -30.07 -18.58
C ASN A 141 32.74 -30.31 -17.34
N PRO A 142 31.57 -30.98 -17.50
CA PRO A 142 30.76 -31.38 -16.37
C PRO A 142 31.57 -32.23 -15.38
N TYR A 143 31.55 -31.83 -14.10
CA TYR A 143 32.23 -32.57 -13.05
C TYR A 143 31.55 -33.92 -12.83
N THR A 144 32.34 -34.98 -12.89
CA THR A 144 31.89 -36.38 -12.68
C THR A 144 32.27 -36.81 -11.28
N LYS A 145 31.31 -37.25 -10.50
CA LYS A 145 31.49 -37.84 -9.18
C LYS A 145 32.23 -39.16 -9.24
N SER A 146 32.66 -39.65 -8.07
CA SER A 146 33.30 -40.97 -7.95
C SER A 146 32.43 -42.17 -8.40
N ASP A 147 31.10 -41.99 -8.43
CA ASP A 147 30.13 -42.95 -8.92
C ASP A 147 29.90 -42.89 -10.46
N GLY A 148 30.59 -41.97 -11.14
CA GLY A 148 30.48 -41.79 -12.58
C GLY A 148 29.32 -40.88 -13.01
N GLN A 149 28.54 -40.32 -12.06
CA GLN A 149 27.45 -39.38 -12.37
C GLN A 149 27.93 -37.93 -12.44
N ILE A 150 27.32 -37.16 -13.33
CA ILE A 150 27.52 -35.72 -13.40
C ILE A 150 26.95 -35.06 -12.15
N ASP A 151 27.71 -34.15 -11.56
CA ASP A 151 27.24 -33.39 -10.41
C ASP A 151 26.34 -32.23 -10.82
N ILE A 152 25.08 -32.30 -10.37
CA ILE A 152 24.05 -31.30 -10.67
C ILE A 152 23.48 -30.79 -9.34
N VAL A 153 23.37 -29.50 -9.21
CA VAL A 153 22.66 -28.86 -8.11
C VAL A 153 21.36 -28.25 -8.65
N SER A 154 20.26 -28.52 -7.99
CA SER A 154 18.95 -27.97 -8.36
C SER A 154 18.40 -27.10 -7.25
N LEU A 155 17.91 -25.92 -7.62
CA LEU A 155 17.25 -24.95 -6.74
C LEU A 155 15.79 -24.81 -7.16
N VAL A 156 14.87 -25.18 -6.28
CA VAL A 156 13.43 -24.96 -6.49
C VAL A 156 13.05 -23.58 -6.01
N THR A 157 12.40 -22.80 -6.86
CA THR A 157 12.03 -21.42 -6.58
C THR A 157 10.56 -21.16 -6.85
N THR A 158 9.99 -20.20 -6.11
CA THR A 158 8.73 -19.53 -6.49
C THR A 158 9.08 -18.22 -7.15
N VAL A 159 8.68 -18.06 -8.40
CA VAL A 159 8.96 -16.88 -9.23
C VAL A 159 7.73 -16.01 -9.31
N TYR A 160 7.89 -14.72 -9.13
CA TYR A 160 6.83 -13.71 -9.28
C TYR A 160 7.38 -12.49 -10.02
N ASP A 161 6.52 -11.61 -10.52
CA ASP A 161 6.92 -10.42 -11.27
C ASP A 161 6.24 -9.16 -10.69
N THR A 162 7.02 -8.26 -10.12
CA THR A 162 6.53 -6.98 -9.58
C THR A 162 6.55 -5.85 -10.60
N THR A 163 6.89 -6.08 -11.86
CA THR A 163 7.07 -5.02 -12.87
C THR A 163 5.82 -4.16 -13.02
N GLU A 164 4.64 -4.78 -13.18
CA GLU A 164 3.38 -4.06 -13.33
C GLU A 164 3.01 -3.30 -12.04
N LEU A 165 3.14 -3.95 -10.89
CA LEU A 165 2.88 -3.32 -9.60
C LEU A 165 3.74 -2.07 -9.39
N ARG A 166 5.04 -2.15 -9.65
CA ARG A 166 5.97 -1.01 -9.52
C ARG A 166 5.61 0.12 -10.49
N ASN A 167 5.19 -0.20 -11.70
CA ASN A 167 4.73 0.79 -12.67
C ASN A 167 3.45 1.50 -12.19
N ASN A 168 2.48 0.76 -11.63
CA ASN A 168 1.26 1.34 -11.09
C ASN A 168 1.55 2.19 -9.84
N ILE A 169 2.42 1.73 -8.96
CA ILE A 169 2.92 2.54 -7.83
C ILE A 169 3.47 3.88 -8.30
N ASN A 170 4.33 3.88 -9.32
CA ASN A 170 4.92 5.12 -9.84
C ASN A 170 3.86 6.07 -10.41
N LYS A 171 2.86 5.55 -11.13
CA LYS A 171 1.74 6.37 -11.63
C LYS A 171 0.91 6.99 -10.50
N VAL A 172 0.61 6.21 -9.46
CA VAL A 172 -0.13 6.73 -8.30
C VAL A 172 0.66 7.79 -7.57
N ILE A 173 1.97 7.61 -7.40
CA ILE A 173 2.87 8.62 -6.80
C ILE A 173 2.88 9.90 -7.65
N GLU A 174 3.00 9.79 -8.96
CA GLU A 174 3.00 10.92 -9.88
C GLU A 174 1.68 11.71 -9.77
N ASN A 175 0.53 11.01 -9.81
CA ASN A 175 -0.78 11.63 -9.65
C ASN A 175 -0.95 12.25 -8.25
N ALA A 176 -0.55 11.56 -7.18
CA ALA A 176 -0.64 12.09 -5.81
C ALA A 176 0.25 13.32 -5.57
N ASN A 177 1.30 13.51 -6.35
CA ASN A 177 2.16 14.69 -6.27
C ASN A 177 1.56 15.94 -6.97
N ASP A 178 0.47 15.80 -7.72
CA ASP A 178 -0.23 16.94 -8.30
C ASP A 178 -0.82 17.84 -7.20
N PRO A 179 -0.45 19.14 -7.15
CA PRO A 179 -0.90 20.07 -6.12
C PRO A 179 -2.41 20.38 -6.14
N LYS A 180 -3.13 19.92 -7.17
CA LYS A 180 -4.60 20.05 -7.22
C LYS A 180 -5.30 19.26 -6.10
N TRP A 181 -4.68 18.22 -5.58
CA TRP A 181 -5.25 17.38 -4.52
C TRP A 181 -4.99 17.97 -3.13
N SER A 182 -5.88 17.70 -2.19
CA SER A 182 -5.69 18.14 -0.81
C SER A 182 -4.44 17.50 -0.18
N ASP A 183 -3.72 18.27 0.65
CA ASP A 183 -2.49 17.79 1.30
C ASP A 183 -2.71 16.53 2.13
N ASP A 184 -3.86 16.42 2.80
CA ASP A 184 -4.18 15.29 3.65
C ASP A 184 -4.40 14.01 2.82
N SER A 185 -5.16 14.11 1.70
CA SER A 185 -5.38 12.95 0.83
C SER A 185 -4.09 12.49 0.15
N ARG A 186 -3.22 13.44 -0.25
CA ARG A 186 -1.89 13.15 -0.81
C ARG A 186 -1.01 12.40 0.18
N LYS A 187 -0.91 12.88 1.42
CA LYS A 187 -0.13 12.24 2.48
C LYS A 187 -0.65 10.84 2.81
N ASP A 188 -1.96 10.66 2.88
CA ASP A 188 -2.58 9.37 3.14
C ASP A 188 -2.22 8.36 2.05
N VAL A 189 -2.41 8.72 0.78
CA VAL A 189 -2.07 7.87 -0.37
C VAL A 189 -0.58 7.52 -0.39
N LEU A 190 0.31 8.51 -0.26
CA LEU A 190 1.75 8.29 -0.29
C LEU A 190 2.22 7.40 0.87
N SER A 191 1.64 7.55 2.06
CA SER A 191 1.96 6.70 3.20
C SER A 191 1.56 5.24 2.98
N LYS A 192 0.40 4.99 2.39
CA LYS A 192 -0.07 3.63 2.02
C LYS A 192 0.82 3.00 0.95
N ILE A 193 1.23 3.77 -0.05
CA ILE A 193 2.19 3.32 -1.06
C ILE A 193 3.51 2.88 -0.43
N GLU A 194 4.03 3.63 0.54
CA GLU A 194 5.29 3.28 1.20
C GLU A 194 5.18 1.96 1.99
N VAL A 195 4.04 1.70 2.63
CA VAL A 195 3.76 0.40 3.28
C VAL A 195 3.78 -0.74 2.26
N ILE A 196 3.14 -0.55 1.09
CA ILE A 196 3.14 -1.57 0.03
C ILE A 196 4.55 -1.81 -0.51
N LYS A 197 5.34 -0.77 -0.76
CA LYS A 197 6.73 -0.88 -1.22
C LYS A 197 7.59 -1.66 -0.22
N ASN A 198 7.48 -1.34 1.06
CA ASN A 198 8.18 -2.07 2.11
C ASN A 198 7.79 -3.54 2.17
N ASP A 199 6.49 -3.85 1.98
CA ASP A 199 6.01 -5.22 2.01
C ASP A 199 6.55 -6.04 0.82
N ILE A 200 6.54 -5.49 -0.41
CA ILE A 200 7.05 -6.21 -1.59
C ILE A 200 8.58 -6.36 -1.59
N ASP A 201 9.29 -5.44 -0.95
CA ASP A 201 10.75 -5.45 -0.92
C ASP A 201 11.32 -6.38 0.17
N ASN A 202 10.56 -6.63 1.25
CA ASN A 202 11.07 -7.34 2.42
C ASN A 202 10.41 -8.69 2.70
N ASN A 203 9.26 -9.00 2.09
CA ASN A 203 8.54 -10.24 2.36
C ASN A 203 8.46 -11.14 1.13
N PRO A 204 8.47 -12.49 1.33
CA PRO A 204 8.23 -13.44 0.25
C PRO A 204 6.85 -13.24 -0.38
N LYS A 205 6.75 -13.37 -1.70
CA LYS A 205 5.50 -13.19 -2.44
C LYS A 205 5.25 -14.33 -3.43
N THR A 206 3.98 -14.60 -3.65
CA THR A 206 3.50 -15.34 -4.82
C THR A 206 2.98 -14.35 -5.88
N GLN A 207 2.77 -14.80 -7.11
CA GLN A 207 2.15 -13.94 -8.13
C GLN A 207 0.76 -13.47 -7.71
N SER A 208 -0.01 -14.34 -7.07
CA SER A 208 -1.34 -13.96 -6.54
C SER A 208 -1.29 -12.85 -5.50
N ASP A 209 -0.24 -12.82 -4.66
CA ASP A 209 -0.05 -11.72 -3.71
C ASP A 209 0.23 -10.41 -4.45
N ILE A 210 1.03 -10.45 -5.52
CA ILE A 210 1.33 -9.30 -6.35
C ILE A 210 0.08 -8.80 -7.09
N ASP A 211 -0.71 -9.71 -7.68
CA ASP A 211 -1.96 -9.37 -8.38
C ASP A 211 -2.96 -8.67 -7.43
N ASN A 212 -3.06 -9.14 -6.19
CA ASN A 212 -3.89 -8.48 -5.17
C ASN A 212 -3.36 -7.09 -4.81
N LYS A 213 -2.04 -6.91 -4.74
CA LYS A 213 -1.43 -5.59 -4.49
C LYS A 213 -1.63 -4.62 -5.65
N ILE A 214 -1.67 -5.11 -6.90
CA ILE A 214 -2.01 -4.28 -8.07
C ILE A 214 -3.42 -3.70 -7.91
N VAL A 215 -4.38 -4.53 -7.50
CA VAL A 215 -5.75 -4.05 -7.23
C VAL A 215 -5.77 -3.03 -6.10
N GLU A 216 -5.07 -3.31 -4.98
CA GLU A 216 -4.96 -2.39 -3.84
C GLU A 216 -4.39 -1.03 -4.27
N VAL A 217 -3.30 -1.00 -5.02
CA VAL A 217 -2.65 0.23 -5.51
C VAL A 217 -3.59 1.03 -6.41
N ASN A 218 -4.31 0.37 -7.32
CA ASN A 218 -5.24 1.05 -8.22
C ASN A 218 -6.43 1.69 -7.47
N GLU A 219 -6.84 1.14 -6.31
CA GLU A 219 -7.88 1.74 -5.48
C GLU A 219 -7.39 2.99 -4.72
N LEU A 220 -6.07 3.13 -4.49
CA LEU A 220 -5.53 4.29 -3.76
C LEU A 220 -5.76 5.62 -4.50
N GLU A 221 -5.81 5.62 -5.83
CA GLU A 221 -6.11 6.84 -6.59
C GLU A 221 -7.48 7.44 -6.24
N LYS A 222 -8.45 6.60 -5.86
CA LYS A 222 -9.80 7.04 -5.48
C LYS A 222 -9.85 7.79 -4.14
N LEU A 223 -8.77 7.72 -3.36
CA LEU A 223 -8.63 8.44 -2.10
C LEU A 223 -8.16 9.89 -2.30
N LEU A 224 -7.69 10.23 -3.50
CA LEU A 224 -7.29 11.59 -3.83
C LEU A 224 -8.53 12.47 -3.99
N VAL A 225 -8.64 13.50 -3.17
CA VAL A 225 -9.76 14.42 -3.16
C VAL A 225 -9.27 15.87 -3.31
N LEU A 226 -10.07 16.70 -3.96
CA LEU A 226 -9.79 18.13 -4.04
C LEU A 226 -9.85 18.77 -2.65
N PRO A 227 -9.09 19.85 -2.40
CA PRO A 227 -9.25 20.63 -1.18
C PRO A 227 -10.68 21.19 -1.12
N VAL A 228 -11.27 21.17 0.07
CA VAL A 228 -12.55 21.85 0.30
C VAL A 228 -12.31 23.35 0.19
N PRO A 229 -13.08 24.08 -0.63
CA PRO A 229 -12.96 25.54 -0.74
C PRO A 229 -13.12 26.23 0.60
N ASP A 230 -12.38 27.32 0.83
CA ASP A 230 -12.43 28.02 2.12
C ASP A 230 -13.84 28.57 2.43
N LYS A 231 -14.60 29.01 1.42
CA LYS A 231 -16.01 29.42 1.58
C LYS A 231 -16.93 28.30 2.10
N ASP A 232 -16.57 27.01 1.88
CA ASP A 232 -17.34 25.85 2.34
C ASP A 232 -16.85 25.33 3.71
N LYS A 233 -15.71 25.85 4.19
CA LYS A 233 -15.14 25.53 5.51
C LYS A 233 -15.51 26.54 6.58
N TYR A 234 -15.66 27.81 6.19
CA TYR A 234 -15.79 28.91 7.09
C TYR A 234 -17.12 29.61 6.85
N ASP A 235 -17.76 30.05 7.92
CA ASP A 235 -19.08 30.71 7.88
C ASP A 235 -18.98 32.08 8.60
N PRO A 236 -18.63 33.15 7.86
CA PRO A 236 -18.54 34.47 8.43
C PRO A 236 -19.93 34.99 8.77
N THR A 237 -20.05 35.83 9.82
CA THR A 237 -21.33 36.40 10.23
C THR A 237 -21.26 37.94 10.29
N GLY A 238 -22.30 38.56 9.79
CA GLY A 238 -22.48 40.03 9.93
C GLY A 238 -23.00 40.41 11.31
N GLY A 239 -22.54 41.54 11.80
CA GLY A 239 -23.05 42.17 13.02
C GLY A 239 -23.96 43.33 12.74
N GLU A 240 -24.29 44.06 13.78
CA GLU A 240 -25.13 45.28 13.72
C GLU A 240 -24.52 46.43 14.51
N THR A 241 -24.85 47.65 14.13
CA THR A 241 -24.48 48.86 14.87
C THR A 241 -25.62 49.89 14.83
N THR A 242 -25.63 50.79 15.79
CA THR A 242 -26.61 51.89 15.86
C THR A 242 -25.90 53.23 15.85
N VAL A 243 -26.32 54.13 14.97
CA VAL A 243 -25.75 55.47 14.87
C VAL A 243 -26.87 56.50 14.85
N PRO A 244 -26.65 57.74 15.42
CA PRO A 244 -27.57 58.86 15.30
C PRO A 244 -27.66 59.37 13.86
N GLN A 245 -28.83 59.93 13.48
CA GLN A 245 -29.03 60.57 12.18
C GLN A 245 -27.95 61.62 11.91
N GLY A 246 -27.37 61.62 10.72
CA GLY A 246 -26.30 62.51 10.29
C GLY A 246 -24.91 62.09 10.70
N THR A 247 -24.74 60.92 11.33
CA THR A 247 -23.42 60.36 11.68
C THR A 247 -22.90 59.45 10.53
N PRO A 248 -21.84 59.85 9.84
CA PRO A 248 -21.28 59.00 8.76
C PRO A 248 -20.76 57.67 9.31
N VAL A 249 -20.94 56.60 8.55
CA VAL A 249 -20.36 55.27 8.84
C VAL A 249 -19.38 54.90 7.72
N SER A 250 -18.12 54.68 8.10
CA SER A 250 -17.07 54.32 7.16
C SER A 250 -17.11 52.83 6.79
N ASP A 251 -16.50 52.46 5.64
CA ASP A 251 -16.36 51.09 5.23
C ASP A 251 -15.63 50.25 6.29
N LYS A 252 -14.64 50.85 6.97
CA LYS A 252 -13.89 50.15 8.03
C LYS A 252 -14.81 49.79 9.21
N GLU A 253 -15.64 50.75 9.66
CA GLU A 253 -16.60 50.46 10.75
C GLU A 253 -17.58 49.36 10.36
N ILE A 254 -18.04 49.32 9.11
CA ILE A 254 -18.92 48.27 8.60
C ILE A 254 -18.19 46.91 8.55
N THR A 255 -16.95 46.86 8.04
CA THR A 255 -16.17 45.63 7.97
C THR A 255 -15.75 45.12 9.34
N ASP A 256 -15.53 45.99 10.32
CA ASP A 256 -15.20 45.61 11.71
C ASP A 256 -16.37 44.87 12.42
N LEU A 257 -17.59 44.96 11.88
CA LEU A 257 -18.78 44.27 12.38
C LEU A 257 -18.88 42.83 11.84
N VAL A 258 -18.07 42.46 10.86
CA VAL A 258 -18.04 41.10 10.33
C VAL A 258 -17.18 40.22 11.21
N LYS A 259 -17.77 39.17 11.76
CA LYS A 259 -17.01 38.15 12.50
C LYS A 259 -16.43 37.13 11.51
N ILE A 260 -15.13 37.17 11.39
CA ILE A 260 -14.37 36.24 10.56
C ILE A 260 -13.97 35.03 11.43
N PRO A 261 -14.29 33.78 11.02
CA PRO A 261 -13.88 32.61 11.77
C PRO A 261 -12.36 32.50 11.92
N ASP A 262 -11.89 32.04 13.10
CA ASP A 262 -10.49 31.90 13.40
C ASP A 262 -9.81 30.95 12.39
N GLY A 263 -8.62 31.30 11.95
CA GLY A 263 -7.83 30.51 11.00
C GLY A 263 -8.18 30.68 9.53
N SER A 264 -9.36 31.30 9.19
CA SER A 264 -9.80 31.44 7.80
C SER A 264 -8.99 32.48 7.01
N LYS A 265 -8.43 33.51 7.68
CA LYS A 265 -7.71 34.62 7.05
C LYS A 265 -8.56 35.37 6.00
N GLY A 266 -9.88 35.32 6.12
CA GLY A 266 -10.80 36.02 5.23
C GLY A 266 -10.64 37.54 5.35
N VAL A 267 -10.75 38.26 4.23
CA VAL A 267 -10.63 39.71 4.17
C VAL A 267 -11.98 40.31 3.78
N PRO A 268 -12.66 41.04 4.69
CA PRO A 268 -13.95 41.64 4.42
C PRO A 268 -13.80 42.93 3.60
N LYS A 269 -14.75 43.18 2.68
CA LYS A 269 -14.84 44.39 1.86
C LYS A 269 -16.30 44.74 1.61
N VAL A 270 -16.68 46.03 1.82
CA VAL A 270 -18.01 46.52 1.48
C VAL A 270 -18.22 46.49 -0.03
N VAL A 271 -19.26 45.82 -0.50
CA VAL A 271 -19.64 45.70 -1.92
C VAL A 271 -21.06 46.18 -2.20
N GLY A 272 -21.90 46.29 -1.15
CA GLY A 272 -23.26 46.81 -1.24
C GLY A 272 -23.33 48.32 -1.13
N ASN A 273 -24.59 48.85 -1.22
CA ASN A 273 -24.87 50.22 -1.00
C ASN A 273 -24.57 50.61 0.46
N ARG A 274 -23.98 51.79 0.64
CA ARG A 274 -23.73 52.35 1.98
C ARG A 274 -25.01 52.87 2.58
N PRO A 275 -25.14 52.93 3.93
CA PRO A 275 -26.34 53.44 4.60
C PRO A 275 -26.49 54.93 4.33
N ASN A 276 -27.72 55.37 4.08
CA ASN A 276 -28.04 56.79 4.08
C ASN A 276 -28.32 57.23 5.53
N THR A 277 -27.30 57.75 6.17
CA THR A 277 -27.43 58.19 7.59
C THR A 277 -28.19 59.43 7.80
N ASP A 278 -28.58 60.22 6.76
CA ASP A 278 -29.44 61.38 6.86
C ASP A 278 -30.90 61.02 7.09
N VAL A 279 -31.30 59.77 6.89
CA VAL A 279 -32.66 59.25 7.05
C VAL A 279 -32.69 58.17 8.11
N PRO A 280 -33.50 58.32 9.19
CA PRO A 280 -33.68 57.22 10.15
C PRO A 280 -34.25 55.96 9.49
N GLY A 281 -33.72 54.79 9.90
CA GLY A 281 -34.15 53.50 9.36
C GLY A 281 -33.07 52.43 9.50
N ASP A 282 -33.37 51.24 9.09
CA ASP A 282 -32.47 50.09 9.10
C ASP A 282 -31.88 49.87 7.69
N TYR A 283 -30.56 49.89 7.61
CA TYR A 283 -29.83 49.72 6.36
C TYR A 283 -29.01 48.45 6.37
N LYS A 284 -29.28 47.56 5.44
CA LYS A 284 -28.50 46.35 5.21
C LYS A 284 -27.39 46.64 4.22
N VAL A 285 -26.17 46.37 4.62
CA VAL A 285 -24.97 46.57 3.81
C VAL A 285 -24.33 45.20 3.52
N THR A 286 -24.15 44.87 2.25
CA THR A 286 -23.49 43.62 1.83
C THR A 286 -21.97 43.78 1.94
N VAL A 287 -21.34 42.83 2.63
CA VAL A 287 -19.90 42.73 2.76
C VAL A 287 -19.45 41.40 2.15
N GLU A 288 -18.52 41.43 1.22
CA GLU A 288 -17.86 40.28 0.65
C GLU A 288 -16.64 39.95 1.48
N VAL A 289 -16.49 38.65 1.85
CA VAL A 289 -15.30 38.11 2.50
C VAL A 289 -14.53 37.26 1.49
N THR A 290 -13.31 37.67 1.16
CA THR A 290 -12.44 36.93 0.23
C THR A 290 -11.42 36.14 1.01
N TYR A 291 -11.30 34.81 0.71
CA TYR A 291 -10.38 33.91 1.34
C TYR A 291 -9.05 33.74 0.56
N PRO A 292 -8.00 33.15 1.20
CA PRO A 292 -6.70 32.98 0.56
C PRO A 292 -6.73 32.11 -0.69
N ASP A 293 -7.67 31.16 -0.79
CA ASP A 293 -7.87 30.31 -1.98
C ASP A 293 -8.63 31.03 -3.12
N GLY A 294 -9.01 32.32 -2.91
CA GLY A 294 -9.76 33.13 -3.87
C GLY A 294 -11.26 32.90 -3.85
N THR A 295 -11.77 31.99 -3.04
CA THR A 295 -13.22 31.84 -2.85
C THR A 295 -13.80 32.96 -1.98
N LYS A 296 -15.12 33.16 -2.05
CA LYS A 296 -15.77 34.28 -1.46
C LYS A 296 -17.08 33.90 -0.81
N ASP A 297 -17.38 34.59 0.30
CA ASP A 297 -18.69 34.63 0.94
C ASP A 297 -19.25 36.02 0.95
N THR A 298 -20.54 36.16 1.18
CA THR A 298 -21.22 37.42 1.39
C THR A 298 -22.01 37.39 2.69
N VAL A 299 -21.92 38.43 3.48
CA VAL A 299 -22.69 38.61 4.70
C VAL A 299 -23.40 39.96 4.69
N GLU A 300 -24.51 40.09 5.41
CA GLU A 300 -25.20 41.36 5.63
C GLU A 300 -24.81 41.91 7.00
N VAL A 301 -24.44 43.20 7.03
CA VAL A 301 -24.27 43.99 8.23
C VAL A 301 -25.43 44.99 8.31
N THR A 302 -26.02 45.12 9.48
CA THR A 302 -27.16 46.07 9.69
C THR A 302 -26.70 47.32 10.40
N VAL A 303 -27.05 48.48 9.82
CA VAL A 303 -26.82 49.78 10.43
C VAL A 303 -28.16 50.41 10.77
N HIS A 304 -28.44 50.59 12.05
CA HIS A 304 -29.65 51.24 12.58
C HIS A 304 -29.40 52.71 12.73
N VAL A 305 -30.06 53.55 11.92
CA VAL A 305 -29.99 55.01 12.03
C VAL A 305 -31.17 55.51 12.88
N THR A 306 -30.87 56.02 14.06
CA THR A 306 -31.87 56.54 14.99
C THR A 306 -32.16 58.05 14.75
N PRO A 307 -33.40 58.51 14.96
CA PRO A 307 -33.68 59.93 14.87
C PRO A 307 -32.77 60.80 15.76
N LYS A 308 -32.40 61.98 15.30
CA LYS A 308 -31.60 62.89 16.08
C LYS A 308 -32.38 63.28 17.36
N PRO A 309 -31.74 63.29 18.56
CA PRO A 309 -32.40 63.71 19.80
C PRO A 309 -32.98 65.10 19.68
N VAL A 310 -34.26 65.26 20.01
CA VAL A 310 -34.89 66.57 20.09
C VAL A 310 -34.31 67.32 21.30
N PRO A 311 -33.70 68.45 21.12
CA PRO A 311 -33.21 69.25 22.24
C PRO A 311 -34.33 69.57 23.27
N ASP A 312 -34.03 69.51 24.56
CA ASP A 312 -35.02 69.73 25.62
C ASP A 312 -35.76 71.06 25.51
N LYS A 313 -35.11 72.09 24.91
CA LYS A 313 -35.75 73.43 24.66
C LYS A 313 -36.92 73.37 23.68
N ASP A 314 -37.03 72.31 22.85
CA ASP A 314 -38.06 72.18 21.83
C ASP A 314 -39.15 71.15 22.27
N LYS A 315 -39.09 70.67 23.53
CA LYS A 315 -40.06 69.72 24.12
C LYS A 315 -41.21 70.36 24.89
N TYR A 316 -41.12 71.69 25.10
CA TYR A 316 -42.11 72.45 25.88
C TYR A 316 -42.60 73.68 25.12
#